data_d4b0c4641b169a1639f8e5f5d0dd3461
#
_entry.id   d4b0c4641b169a1639f8e5f5d0dd3461
#
_cell.length_a   1.000
_cell.length_b   1.000
_cell.length_c   1.000
_cell.angle_alpha   90.00
_cell.angle_beta   90.00
_cell.angle_gamma   90.00
#
_symmetry.space_group_name_H-M   'P 1'
#
loop_
_entity.id
_entity.type
_entity.pdbx_description
1 polymer ?
#
loop_
_entity_poly.entity_id
_entity_poly.type
_entity_poly.pdbx_seq_one_letter_code
_entity_poly.pdbx_strand_id
1 'polypeptide(L)'
;MIDLSPAHLATVRALLLNNAPGVPVYAFGSRVTRRARKFSDLDLALVPEQALDWRVLARLREAFEESDLPITVDVIDWTQAGPEFKKQVGPLTALMTQA
;
A
#
# COMPACT_ATOMS: atom_id res chain seq x y z
N MET A 1 4.50 12.75 3.46
CA MET A 1 3.43 13.02 2.49
C MET A 1 3.54 12.05 1.32
N ILE A 2 2.42 11.55 0.84
CA ILE A 2 2.40 10.60 -0.27
C ILE A 2 2.22 11.36 -1.58
N ASP A 3 3.11 11.12 -2.53
CA ASP A 3 3.09 11.77 -3.83
C ASP A 3 2.04 11.12 -4.74
N LEU A 4 0.80 11.51 -4.53
CA LEU A 4 -0.35 11.03 -5.29
C LEU A 4 -1.41 12.13 -5.31
N SER A 5 -2.16 12.23 -6.42
CA SER A 5 -3.26 13.20 -6.48
C SER A 5 -4.33 12.84 -5.45
N PRO A 6 -5.08 13.84 -4.94
CA PRO A 6 -6.16 13.54 -3.99
C PRO A 6 -7.18 12.56 -4.51
N ALA A 7 -7.51 12.62 -5.80
CA ALA A 7 -8.47 11.70 -6.42
C ALA A 7 -7.95 10.26 -6.42
N HIS A 8 -6.69 10.07 -6.80
CA HIS A 8 -6.08 8.73 -6.80
C HIS A 8 -5.93 8.19 -5.38
N LEU A 9 -5.56 9.06 -4.45
CA LEU A 9 -5.43 8.67 -3.05
C LEU A 9 -6.77 8.23 -2.47
N ALA A 10 -7.86 8.91 -2.81
CA ALA A 10 -9.20 8.52 -2.40
C ALA A 10 -9.58 7.15 -2.95
N THR A 11 -9.24 6.86 -4.22
CA THR A 11 -9.48 5.56 -4.83
C THR A 11 -8.70 4.46 -4.10
N VAL A 12 -7.43 4.70 -3.81
CA VAL A 12 -6.59 3.75 -3.07
C VAL A 12 -7.22 3.44 -1.71
N ARG A 13 -7.61 4.46 -0.97
CA ARG A 13 -8.24 4.28 0.35
C ARG A 13 -9.54 3.50 0.27
N ALA A 14 -10.37 3.78 -0.73
CA ALA A 14 -11.64 3.08 -0.90
C ALA A 14 -11.42 1.60 -1.17
N LEU A 15 -10.46 1.25 -2.01
CA LEU A 15 -10.14 -0.15 -2.32
C LEU A 15 -9.59 -0.87 -1.10
N LEU A 16 -8.73 -0.22 -0.33
CA LEU A 16 -8.21 -0.79 0.92
C LEU A 16 -9.33 -1.03 1.93
N LEU A 17 -10.21 -0.06 2.10
CA LEU A 17 -11.31 -0.16 3.03
C LEU A 17 -12.27 -1.29 2.67
N ASN A 18 -12.53 -1.49 1.39
CA ASN A 18 -13.43 -2.53 0.91
C ASN A 18 -12.83 -3.93 0.99
N ASN A 19 -11.51 -4.05 0.84
CA ASN A 19 -10.87 -5.36 0.71
C ASN A 19 -10.03 -5.77 1.92
N ALA A 20 -9.62 -4.81 2.75
CA ALA A 20 -8.83 -5.08 3.96
C ALA A 20 -9.26 -4.13 5.08
N PRO A 21 -10.55 -4.16 5.49
CA PRO A 21 -11.03 -3.25 6.53
C PRO A 21 -10.30 -3.47 7.85
N GLY A 22 -10.01 -2.37 8.54
CA GLY A 22 -9.39 -2.43 9.86
C GLY A 22 -7.89 -2.71 9.87
N VAL A 23 -7.27 -2.91 8.72
CA VAL A 23 -5.83 -3.17 8.66
C VAL A 23 -5.10 -1.84 8.46
N PRO A 24 -4.14 -1.50 9.34
CA PRO A 24 -3.31 -0.32 9.12
C PRO A 24 -2.47 -0.47 7.85
N VAL A 25 -2.36 0.60 7.07
CA VAL A 25 -1.61 0.60 5.82
C VAL A 25 -0.67 1.80 5.78
N TYR A 26 0.56 1.54 5.38
CA TYR A 26 1.59 2.57 5.22
C TYR A 26 2.13 2.52 3.80
N ALA A 27 2.45 3.70 3.26
CA ALA A 27 3.13 3.80 1.97
C ALA A 27 4.63 3.94 2.19
N PHE A 28 5.40 3.41 1.26
CA PHE A 28 6.86 3.54 1.26
C PHE A 28 7.36 3.65 -0.18
N GLY A 29 8.67 3.77 -0.35
CA GLY A 29 9.28 3.82 -1.67
C GLY A 29 9.26 5.20 -2.31
N SER A 30 9.35 5.25 -3.64
CA SER A 30 9.58 6.50 -4.37
C SER A 30 8.49 7.54 -4.17
N ARG A 31 7.24 7.14 -3.98
CA ARG A 31 6.14 8.09 -3.77
C ARG A 31 6.11 8.70 -2.38
N VAL A 32 6.94 8.22 -1.49
CA VAL A 32 7.11 8.77 -0.14
C VAL A 32 8.38 9.60 -0.06
N THR A 33 9.44 9.17 -0.75
CA THR A 33 10.75 9.83 -0.71
C THR A 33 10.90 10.97 -1.71
N ARG A 34 9.85 11.30 -2.45
CA ARG A 34 9.83 12.34 -3.49
C ARG A 34 10.73 12.03 -4.68
N ARG A 35 10.99 10.76 -4.93
CA ARG A 35 11.73 10.30 -6.10
C ARG A 35 10.82 9.72 -7.17
N ALA A 36 9.51 9.85 -6.98
CA ALA A 36 8.54 9.31 -7.91
C ALA A 36 8.58 10.03 -9.25
N ARG A 37 8.41 9.25 -10.29
CA ARG A 37 8.15 9.74 -11.63
C ARG A 37 6.67 9.51 -11.93
N LYS A 38 6.20 9.99 -13.07
CA LYS A 38 4.77 9.94 -13.43
C LYS A 38 4.16 8.54 -13.30
N PHE A 39 4.90 7.50 -13.69
CA PHE A 39 4.42 6.12 -13.66
C PHE A 39 5.07 5.24 -12.60
N SER A 40 5.70 5.86 -11.60
CA SER A 40 6.27 5.08 -10.48
C SER A 40 5.19 4.31 -9.75
N ASP A 41 5.53 3.09 -9.31
CA ASP A 41 4.63 2.27 -8.52
C ASP A 41 4.35 2.92 -7.16
N LEU A 42 3.18 2.61 -6.61
CA LEU A 42 2.87 2.92 -5.23
C LEU A 42 3.07 1.64 -4.41
N ASP A 43 3.96 1.71 -3.42
CA ASP A 43 4.26 0.56 -2.57
C ASP A 43 3.55 0.71 -1.23
N LEU A 44 2.76 -0.30 -0.87
CA LEU A 44 1.98 -0.30 0.35
C LEU A 44 2.35 -1.48 1.24
N ALA A 45 2.52 -1.20 2.53
CA ALA A 45 2.73 -2.20 3.56
C ALA A 45 1.47 -2.29 4.42
N LEU A 46 0.84 -3.46 4.44
CA LEU A 46 -0.25 -3.75 5.36
C LEU A 46 0.36 -4.26 6.65
N VAL A 47 -0.03 -3.67 7.78
CA VAL A 47 0.55 -3.98 9.08
C VAL A 47 -0.53 -4.55 10.01
N PRO A 48 -0.97 -5.79 9.76
CA PRO A 48 -1.95 -6.45 10.63
C PRO A 48 -1.27 -6.95 11.91
N GLU A 49 -2.08 -7.31 12.91
CA GLU A 49 -1.56 -7.92 14.13
C GLU A 49 -1.02 -9.33 13.88
N GLN A 50 -1.67 -10.05 12.97
CA GLN A 50 -1.27 -11.40 12.58
C GLN A 50 -1.21 -11.48 11.06
N ALA A 51 -0.43 -12.43 10.54
CA ALA A 51 -0.30 -12.62 9.10
C ALA A 51 -1.68 -12.73 8.44
N LEU A 52 -1.85 -12.02 7.33
CA LEU A 52 -3.08 -12.03 6.57
C LEU A 52 -3.25 -13.35 5.83
N ASP A 53 -4.51 -13.77 5.67
CA ASP A 53 -4.84 -14.83 4.74
C ASP A 53 -4.39 -14.39 3.34
N TRP A 54 -3.74 -15.29 2.60
CA TRP A 54 -3.25 -14.97 1.25
C TRP A 54 -4.35 -14.47 0.32
N ARG A 55 -5.61 -14.86 0.57
CA ARG A 55 -6.75 -14.43 -0.23
C ARG A 55 -7.01 -12.93 -0.11
N VAL A 56 -6.72 -12.34 1.04
CA VAL A 56 -6.89 -10.91 1.25
C VAL A 56 -5.96 -10.14 0.32
N LEU A 57 -4.68 -10.52 0.28
CA LEU A 57 -3.73 -9.88 -0.62
C LEU A 57 -4.07 -10.12 -2.09
N ALA A 58 -4.51 -11.34 -2.42
CA ALA A 58 -4.90 -11.66 -3.80
C ALA A 58 -6.07 -10.81 -4.27
N ARG A 59 -7.11 -10.68 -3.46
CA ARG A 59 -8.26 -9.82 -3.78
C ARG A 59 -7.88 -8.36 -3.89
N LEU A 60 -7.01 -7.91 -3.01
CA LEU A 60 -6.59 -6.52 -3.00
C LEU A 60 -5.78 -6.21 -4.26
N ARG A 61 -4.85 -7.08 -4.63
CA ARG A 61 -4.08 -6.93 -5.87
C ARG A 61 -4.98 -6.90 -7.09
N GLU A 62 -5.94 -7.80 -7.15
CA GLU A 62 -6.92 -7.85 -8.24
C GLU A 62 -7.75 -6.56 -8.30
N ALA A 63 -8.21 -6.08 -7.16
CA ALA A 63 -8.98 -4.83 -7.10
C ALA A 63 -8.18 -3.64 -7.63
N PHE A 64 -6.90 -3.56 -7.29
CA PHE A 64 -6.04 -2.50 -7.82
C PHE A 64 -5.80 -2.65 -9.33
N GLU A 65 -5.58 -3.87 -9.81
CA GLU A 65 -5.40 -4.11 -11.24
C GLU A 65 -6.63 -3.75 -12.06
N GLU A 66 -7.82 -3.98 -11.53
CA GLU A 66 -9.08 -3.66 -12.19
C GLU A 66 -9.50 -2.20 -12.04
N SER A 67 -8.80 -1.44 -11.23
CA SER A 67 -9.13 -0.04 -10.99
C SER A 67 -8.68 0.85 -12.15
N ASP A 68 -9.16 2.09 -12.14
CA ASP A 68 -8.79 3.10 -13.13
C ASP A 68 -7.49 3.85 -12.77
N LEU A 69 -6.77 3.37 -11.76
CA LEU A 69 -5.51 4.00 -11.38
C LEU A 69 -4.48 3.87 -12.51
N PRO A 70 -3.79 4.97 -12.84
CA PRO A 70 -2.80 4.95 -13.93
C PRO A 70 -1.46 4.35 -13.55
N ILE A 71 -1.33 3.84 -12.33
CA ILE A 71 -0.08 3.30 -11.80
C ILE A 71 -0.33 1.92 -11.21
N THR A 72 0.74 1.14 -11.10
CA THR A 72 0.70 -0.14 -10.40
C THR A 72 0.77 0.09 -8.89
N VAL A 73 -0.01 -0.66 -8.14
CA VAL A 73 0.03 -0.64 -6.68
C VAL A 73 0.51 -1.99 -6.19
N ASP A 74 1.65 -2.01 -5.51
CA ASP A 74 2.19 -3.22 -4.90
C ASP A 74 1.82 -3.25 -3.44
N VAL A 75 1.31 -4.38 -2.97
CA VAL A 75 0.93 -4.57 -1.57
C VAL A 75 1.70 -5.73 -0.97
N ILE A 76 2.19 -5.54 0.24
CA ILE A 76 2.86 -6.58 1.00
C ILE A 76 2.26 -6.69 2.39
N ASP A 77 2.35 -7.89 2.96
CA ASP A 77 2.05 -8.12 4.37
C ASP A 77 3.33 -7.89 5.16
N TRP A 78 3.35 -6.83 5.97
CA TRP A 78 4.54 -6.45 6.73
C TRP A 78 5.01 -7.54 7.68
N THR A 79 4.08 -8.38 8.17
CA THR A 79 4.44 -9.50 9.06
C THR A 79 5.30 -10.55 8.37
N GLN A 80 5.24 -10.61 7.03
CA GLN A 80 6.00 -11.56 6.22
C GLN A 80 7.27 -10.96 5.66
N ALA A 81 7.51 -9.69 5.88
CA ALA A 81 8.72 -9.02 5.40
C ALA A 81 9.93 -9.39 6.26
N GLY A 82 11.04 -9.74 5.62
CA GLY A 82 12.26 -10.08 6.34
C GLY A 82 12.94 -8.86 6.94
N PRO A 83 13.83 -9.07 7.94
CA PRO A 83 14.52 -7.95 8.59
C PRO A 83 15.39 -7.13 7.65
N GLU A 84 16.02 -7.75 6.67
CA GLU A 84 16.83 -7.02 5.68
C GLU A 84 15.98 -6.07 4.85
N PHE A 85 14.83 -6.55 4.39
CA PHE A 85 13.89 -5.74 3.63
C PHE A 85 13.42 -4.54 4.47
N LYS A 86 13.04 -4.79 5.73
CA LYS A 86 12.56 -3.74 6.63
C LYS A 86 13.61 -2.65 6.84
N LYS A 87 14.89 -3.02 6.91
CA LYS A 87 15.97 -2.06 7.05
C LYS A 87 16.15 -1.19 5.81
N GLN A 88 15.93 -1.77 4.64
CA GLN A 88 16.17 -1.10 3.37
C GLN A 88 15.00 -0.27 2.88
N VAL A 89 13.81 -0.52 3.40
CA VAL A 89 12.59 0.07 2.87
C VAL A 89 12.50 1.59 3.08
N GLY A 90 13.22 2.12 4.04
CA GLY A 90 13.21 3.55 4.34
C GLY A 90 11.95 3.98 5.09
N PRO A 91 11.57 5.26 4.99
CA PRO A 91 10.47 5.78 5.77
C PRO A 91 9.12 5.21 5.35
N LEU A 92 8.26 4.97 6.34
CA LEU A 92 6.87 4.59 6.14
C LEU A 92 5.99 5.79 6.44
N THR A 93 5.05 6.07 5.55
CA THR A 93 4.09 7.16 5.73
C THR A 93 2.70 6.58 5.89
N ALA A 94 2.03 6.94 6.97
CA ALA A 94 0.70 6.42 7.25
C ALA A 94 -0.29 6.81 6.15
N LEU A 95 -1.01 5.82 5.66
CA LEU A 95 -2.07 6.01 4.68
C LEU A 95 -3.42 5.71 5.31
N MET A 96 -3.53 4.57 5.98
CA MET A 96 -4.72 4.18 6.74
C MET A 96 -4.26 3.53 8.03
N THR A 97 -4.45 4.22 9.14
CA THR A 97 -4.07 3.71 10.47
C THR A 97 -5.28 3.46 11.35
N GLN A 98 -6.43 3.79 10.87
CA GLN A 98 -7.67 3.65 11.61
C GLN A 98 -8.15 2.20 11.60
N ALA A 99 -8.31 1.66 12.76
CA ALA A 99 -8.89 0.34 12.92
C ALA A 99 -10.39 0.37 12.67
#